data_045e36532d4114d38defe08a8e84d027
#
_entry.id   045e36532d4114d38defe08a8e84d027
#
_cell.length_a   1.000
_cell.length_b   1.000
_cell.length_c   1.000
_cell.angle_alpha   90.00
_cell.angle_beta   90.00
_cell.angle_gamma   90.00
#
_symmetry.space_group_name_H-M   'P 1'
#
loop_
_entity.id
_entity.type
_entity.pdbx_description
1 polymer ?
#
loop_
_entity_poly.entity_id
_entity_poly.type
_entity_poly.pdbx_seq_one_letter_code
_entity_poly.pdbx_strand_id
1 'polypeptide(L)'
;MPARRKRAGKALSAAKGAAAKLVDLCLDMEDPLNEALDAAHALRLIGYALREVGNERDARAVAATAWFACQRLEALQRKWQDLFKATARAASYQAVNS
;
A
#
# COMPACT_ATOMS: atom_id res chain seq x y z
N MET A 1 15.02 35.88 20.43
CA MET A 1 15.72 34.70 20.87
C MET A 1 16.10 33.79 19.70
N PRO A 2 17.31 33.96 19.16
CA PRO A 2 17.69 33.29 17.91
C PRO A 2 17.76 31.76 17.98
N ALA A 3 18.11 31.20 19.16
CA ALA A 3 18.26 29.76 19.33
C ALA A 3 16.95 28.97 19.20
N ARG A 4 15.82 29.52 19.66
CA ARG A 4 14.49 28.89 19.51
C ARG A 4 14.01 28.86 18.06
N ARG A 5 14.27 29.90 17.29
CA ARG A 5 13.90 29.98 15.86
C ARG A 5 14.70 28.96 15.03
N LYS A 6 15.99 28.80 15.32
CA LYS A 6 16.84 27.80 14.64
C LYS A 6 16.38 26.36 14.92
N ARG A 7 16.02 26.06 16.18
CA ARG A 7 15.52 24.73 16.56
C ARG A 7 14.16 24.44 15.90
N ALA A 8 13.25 25.41 15.89
CA ALA A 8 11.95 25.27 15.24
C ALA A 8 12.12 25.05 13.73
N GLY A 9 13.01 25.79 13.07
CA GLY A 9 13.31 25.63 11.65
C GLY A 9 13.88 24.26 11.31
N LYS A 10 14.80 23.73 12.13
CA LYS A 10 15.36 22.37 11.96
C LYS A 10 14.29 21.31 12.15
N ALA A 11 13.42 21.44 13.18
CA ALA A 11 12.34 20.51 13.43
C ALA A 11 11.32 20.49 12.28
N LEU A 12 10.96 21.66 11.73
CA LEU A 12 10.07 21.76 10.59
C LEU A 12 10.68 21.15 9.32
N SER A 13 11.96 21.40 9.08
CA SER A 13 12.68 20.82 7.93
C SER A 13 12.77 19.29 8.03
N ALA A 14 13.03 18.77 9.25
CA ALA A 14 13.05 17.34 9.49
C ALA A 14 11.67 16.70 9.30
N ALA A 15 10.60 17.36 9.78
CA ALA A 15 9.23 16.90 9.61
C ALA A 15 8.81 16.85 8.15
N LYS A 16 9.16 17.87 7.36
CA LYS A 16 8.93 17.91 5.91
C LYS A 16 9.68 16.79 5.20
N GLY A 17 10.95 16.60 5.53
CA GLY A 17 11.77 15.53 4.97
C GLY A 17 11.18 14.16 5.30
N ALA A 18 10.71 13.95 6.53
CA ALA A 18 10.06 12.72 6.95
C ALA A 18 8.75 12.48 6.19
N ALA A 19 7.91 13.51 6.03
CA ALA A 19 6.65 13.40 5.30
C ALA A 19 6.89 13.08 3.82
N ALA A 20 7.82 13.76 3.16
CA ALA A 20 8.20 13.49 1.78
C ALA A 20 8.74 12.07 1.60
N LYS A 21 9.56 11.61 2.53
CA LYS A 21 10.11 10.24 2.54
C LYS A 21 9.01 9.20 2.70
N LEU A 22 8.01 9.46 3.53
CA LEU A 22 6.85 8.57 3.69
C LEU A 22 6.02 8.50 2.40
N VAL A 23 5.82 9.62 1.71
CA VAL A 23 5.14 9.65 0.41
C VAL A 23 5.91 8.78 -0.60
N ASP A 24 7.22 8.93 -0.68
CA ASP A 24 8.05 8.12 -1.58
C ASP A 24 7.97 6.63 -1.26
N LEU A 25 8.00 6.27 0.02
CA LEU A 25 7.84 4.88 0.45
C LEU A 25 6.47 4.32 0.08
N CYS A 26 5.40 5.12 0.22
CA CYS A 26 4.07 4.72 -0.19
C CYS A 26 3.99 4.49 -1.71
N LEU A 27 4.61 5.35 -2.49
CA LEU A 27 4.68 5.20 -3.95
C LEU A 27 5.46 3.93 -4.34
N ASP A 28 6.55 3.65 -3.65
CA ASP A 28 7.36 2.44 -3.89
C ASP A 28 6.60 1.15 -3.57
N MET A 29 5.60 1.21 -2.70
CA MET A 29 4.75 0.06 -2.36
C MET A 29 3.65 -0.22 -3.38
N GLU A 30 3.35 0.72 -4.27
CA GLU A 30 2.24 0.60 -5.22
C GLU A 30 2.43 -0.59 -6.17
N ASP A 31 3.57 -0.69 -6.82
CA ASP A 31 3.84 -1.76 -7.79
C ASP A 31 3.87 -3.15 -7.14
N PRO A 32 4.62 -3.38 -6.03
CA PRO A 32 4.59 -4.68 -5.35
C PRO A 32 3.19 -5.08 -4.89
N LEU A 33 2.38 -4.13 -4.43
CA LEU A 33 1.02 -4.40 -3.98
C LEU A 33 0.11 -4.80 -5.14
N ASN A 34 0.21 -4.08 -6.28
CA ASN A 34 -0.53 -4.40 -7.49
C ASN A 34 -0.10 -5.75 -8.07
N GLU A 35 1.19 -6.05 -8.07
CA GLU A 35 1.72 -7.36 -8.49
C GLU A 35 1.19 -8.50 -7.63
N ALA A 36 1.13 -8.29 -6.31
CA ALA A 36 0.58 -9.29 -5.39
C ALA A 36 -0.91 -9.52 -5.64
N LEU A 37 -1.68 -8.47 -5.91
CA LEU A 37 -3.09 -8.58 -6.28
C LEU A 37 -3.27 -9.33 -7.60
N ASP A 38 -2.46 -9.04 -8.60
CA ASP A 38 -2.50 -9.72 -9.89
C ASP A 38 -2.19 -11.21 -9.73
N ALA A 39 -1.20 -11.55 -8.88
CA ALA A 39 -0.88 -12.96 -8.57
C ALA A 39 -2.05 -13.67 -7.90
N ALA A 40 -2.74 -13.01 -6.97
CA ALA A 40 -3.91 -13.57 -6.30
C ALA A 40 -5.07 -13.79 -7.29
N HIS A 41 -5.29 -12.87 -8.23
CA HIS A 41 -6.27 -13.04 -9.29
C HIS A 41 -5.89 -14.16 -10.25
N ALA A 42 -4.61 -14.32 -10.58
CA ALA A 42 -4.12 -15.44 -11.40
C ALA A 42 -4.40 -16.79 -10.73
N LEU A 43 -4.25 -16.89 -9.41
CA LEU A 43 -4.61 -18.09 -8.64
C LEU A 43 -6.10 -18.43 -8.78
N ARG A 44 -6.98 -17.44 -8.82
CA ARG A 44 -8.41 -17.66 -9.06
C ARG A 44 -8.65 -18.31 -10.43
N LEU A 45 -7.95 -17.81 -11.45
CA LEU A 45 -8.04 -18.40 -12.79
C LEU A 45 -7.54 -19.84 -12.85
N ILE A 46 -6.48 -20.14 -12.12
CA ILE A 46 -5.97 -21.51 -11.97
C ILE A 46 -7.03 -22.40 -11.31
N GLY A 47 -7.71 -21.92 -10.28
CA GLY A 47 -8.80 -22.63 -9.64
C GLY A 47 -9.92 -22.97 -10.61
N TYR A 48 -10.33 -22.04 -11.46
CA TYR A 48 -11.31 -22.29 -12.51
C TYR A 48 -10.81 -23.34 -13.51
N ALA A 49 -9.57 -23.24 -13.94
CA ALA A 49 -8.98 -24.21 -14.87
C ALA A 49 -8.94 -25.63 -14.29
N LEU A 50 -8.62 -25.76 -13.01
CA LEU A 50 -8.64 -27.05 -12.32
C LEU A 50 -10.04 -27.65 -12.25
N ARG A 51 -11.05 -26.82 -12.04
CA ARG A 51 -12.45 -27.25 -12.03
C ARG A 51 -12.88 -27.74 -13.41
N GLU A 52 -12.46 -27.04 -14.47
CA GLU A 52 -12.75 -27.39 -15.87
C GLU A 52 -12.20 -28.78 -16.24
N VAL A 53 -11.04 -29.18 -15.70
CA VAL A 53 -10.45 -30.49 -15.95
C VAL A 53 -10.91 -31.54 -14.93
N GLY A 54 -11.91 -31.25 -14.12
CA GLY A 54 -12.52 -32.19 -13.20
C GLY A 54 -11.77 -32.39 -11.88
N ASN A 55 -10.77 -31.59 -11.58
CA ASN A 55 -10.03 -31.66 -10.33
C ASN A 55 -10.65 -30.73 -9.27
N GLU A 56 -11.82 -31.07 -8.79
CA GLU A 56 -12.59 -30.24 -7.86
C GLU A 56 -11.93 -30.07 -6.50
N ARG A 57 -11.21 -31.07 -6.02
CA ARG A 57 -10.55 -31.00 -4.72
C ARG A 57 -9.48 -29.92 -4.70
N ASP A 58 -8.60 -29.93 -5.70
CA ASP A 58 -7.54 -28.93 -5.82
C ASP A 58 -8.12 -27.58 -6.20
N ALA A 59 -9.16 -27.56 -7.03
CA ALA A 59 -9.88 -26.33 -7.38
C ALA A 59 -10.42 -25.62 -6.14
N ARG A 60 -11.02 -26.35 -5.21
CA ARG A 60 -11.52 -25.76 -3.96
C ARG A 60 -10.40 -25.20 -3.10
N ALA A 61 -9.30 -25.94 -2.96
CA ALA A 61 -8.17 -25.49 -2.17
C ALA A 61 -7.55 -24.21 -2.74
N VAL A 62 -7.33 -24.17 -4.05
CA VAL A 62 -6.79 -23.01 -4.75
C VAL A 62 -7.77 -21.84 -4.68
N ALA A 63 -9.06 -22.08 -4.90
CA ALA A 63 -10.07 -21.03 -4.84
C ALA A 63 -10.18 -20.40 -3.44
N ALA A 64 -10.17 -21.21 -2.40
CA ALA A 64 -10.22 -20.73 -1.02
C ALA A 64 -8.97 -19.89 -0.68
N THR A 65 -7.79 -20.37 -1.06
CA THR A 65 -6.53 -19.65 -0.85
C THR A 65 -6.52 -18.34 -1.60
N ALA A 66 -6.93 -18.34 -2.87
CA ALA A 66 -6.98 -17.16 -3.71
C ALA A 66 -7.98 -16.13 -3.18
N TRP A 67 -9.16 -16.58 -2.76
CA TRP A 67 -10.17 -15.70 -2.17
C TRP A 67 -9.65 -15.01 -0.92
N PHE A 68 -9.03 -15.77 -0.02
CA PHE A 68 -8.46 -15.23 1.20
C PHE A 68 -7.33 -14.24 0.91
N ALA A 69 -6.43 -14.58 -0.02
CA ALA A 69 -5.34 -13.70 -0.43
C ALA A 69 -5.87 -12.40 -1.04
N CYS A 70 -6.86 -12.47 -1.93
CA CYS A 70 -7.48 -11.29 -2.52
C CYS A 70 -8.08 -10.38 -1.45
N GLN A 71 -8.81 -10.93 -0.49
CA GLN A 71 -9.43 -10.16 0.58
C GLN A 71 -8.40 -9.44 1.44
N ARG A 72 -7.32 -10.12 1.80
CA ARG A 72 -6.25 -9.54 2.61
C ARG A 72 -5.48 -8.45 1.85
N LEU A 73 -5.20 -8.69 0.58
CA LEU A 73 -4.49 -7.72 -0.25
C LEU A 73 -5.34 -6.49 -0.57
N GLU A 74 -6.64 -6.67 -0.81
CA GLU A 74 -7.57 -5.55 -0.99
C GLU A 74 -7.68 -4.71 0.27
N ALA A 75 -7.73 -5.34 1.44
CA ALA A 75 -7.73 -4.64 2.72
C ALA A 75 -6.43 -3.86 2.93
N LEU A 76 -5.30 -4.46 2.58
CA LEU A 76 -3.99 -3.81 2.65
C LEU A 76 -3.91 -2.64 1.66
N GLN A 77 -4.45 -2.80 0.45
CA GLN A 77 -4.49 -1.74 -0.55
C GLN A 77 -5.30 -0.54 -0.06
N ARG A 78 -6.43 -0.78 0.59
CA ARG A 78 -7.23 0.31 1.19
C ARG A 78 -6.46 1.05 2.27
N LYS A 79 -5.77 0.32 3.15
CA LYS A 79 -4.92 0.93 4.19
C LYS A 79 -3.77 1.72 3.59
N TRP A 80 -3.17 1.20 2.53
CA TRP A 80 -2.13 1.91 1.81
C TRP A 80 -2.65 3.20 1.19
N GLN A 81 -3.82 3.16 0.55
CA GLN A 81 -4.44 4.35 -0.03
C GLN A 81 -4.73 5.41 1.03
N ASP A 82 -5.25 5.00 2.19
CA ASP A 82 -5.52 5.91 3.30
C ASP A 82 -4.23 6.53 3.84
N LEU A 83 -3.20 5.72 4.00
CA LEU A 83 -1.89 6.19 4.44
C LEU A 83 -1.27 7.15 3.42
N PHE A 84 -1.34 6.82 2.15
CA PHE A 84 -0.83 7.66 1.07
C PHE A 84 -1.54 9.03 1.06
N LYS A 85 -2.86 9.04 1.16
CA LYS A 85 -3.64 10.28 1.21
C LYS A 85 -3.28 11.12 2.43
N ALA A 86 -3.14 10.50 3.58
CA ALA A 86 -2.78 11.19 4.83
C ALA A 86 -1.38 11.78 4.75
N THR A 87 -0.40 11.02 4.26
CA THR A 87 0.99 11.48 4.15
C THR A 87 1.16 12.54 3.06
N ALA A 88 0.50 12.40 1.93
CA ALA A 88 0.50 13.38 0.85
C ALA A 88 -0.13 14.70 1.30
N ARG A 89 -1.25 14.63 2.03
CA ARG A 89 -1.91 15.80 2.61
C ARG A 89 -1.01 16.50 3.62
N ALA A 90 -0.35 15.75 4.51
CA ALA A 90 0.57 16.30 5.49
C ALA A 90 1.76 17.00 4.81
N ALA A 91 2.34 16.37 3.79
CA ALA A 91 3.45 16.95 3.03
C ALA A 91 3.03 18.26 2.32
N SER A 92 1.87 18.28 1.68
CA SER A 92 1.32 19.46 1.03
C SER A 92 1.04 20.58 2.04
N TYR A 93 0.44 20.25 3.17
CA TYR A 93 0.15 21.20 4.24
C TYR A 93 1.44 21.85 4.76
N GLN A 94 2.46 21.07 5.03
CA GLN A 94 3.75 21.57 5.49
C GLN A 94 4.46 22.45 4.45
N ALA A 95 4.35 22.10 3.18
CA ALA A 95 4.92 22.89 2.09
C ALA A 95 4.25 24.27 1.98
N VAL A 96 2.92 24.35 2.14
CA VAL A 96 2.15 25.60 2.07
C VAL A 96 2.41 26.49 3.29
N ASN A 97 2.57 25.91 4.48
CA ASN A 97 2.69 26.66 5.73
C ASN A 97 4.14 26.98 6.14
N SER A 98 5.07 26.75 5.28
CA SER A 98 6.46 27.10 5.50
C SER A 98 6.93 28.11 4.46
#